data_8599caf63e415f5c867e4ed7bf443acd
#
_entry.id   8599caf63e415f5c867e4ed7bf443acd
#
_cell.length_a   1.000
_cell.length_b   1.000
_cell.length_c   1.000
_cell.angle_alpha   90.00
_cell.angle_beta   90.00
_cell.angle_gamma   90.00
#
_symmetry.space_group_name_H-M   'P 1'
#
loop_
_entity.id
_entity.type
_entity.pdbx_description
1 polymer ?
#
loop_
_entity_poly.entity_id
_entity_poly.type
_entity_poly.pdbx_seq_one_letter_code
_entity_poly.pdbx_strand_id
1 'polypeptide(L)'
;MRLPVWSAAAALALAATVIPGTNAIAAQPGRLIPGCPGGSICFYTGSNFDGSSWEWTANSGYHDLPEALHDHVGSFVANTDGCLINWQPKETRLVHNGDYRINYTTDFGGRVDGVGTTC
;
A
#
# COMPACT_ATOMS: atom_id res chain seq x y z
N MET A 1 -60.53 -13.88 -18.85
CA MET A 1 -59.97 -13.72 -18.64
C MET A 1 -59.05 -13.66 -18.28
N ARG A 2 -58.49 -13.38 -17.96
CA ARG A 2 -57.62 -13.21 -17.71
C ARG A 2 -56.57 -13.02 -17.46
N LEU A 3 -56.01 -12.71 -17.20
CA LEU A 3 -55.00 -12.51 -17.01
C LEU A 3 -54.02 -12.34 -16.69
N PRO A 4 -53.61 -12.34 -16.55
CA PRO A 4 -52.68 -12.15 -16.36
C PRO A 4 -51.72 -11.96 -16.04
N VAL A 5 -51.23 -11.77 -15.72
CA VAL A 5 -50.33 -11.52 -15.39
C VAL A 5 -49.34 -11.34 -15.19
N TRP A 6 -49.01 -11.09 -15.03
CA TRP A 6 -48.16 -10.85 -14.88
C TRP A 6 -47.20 -10.70 -14.59
N SER A 7 -46.98 -10.65 -14.49
CA SER A 7 -46.22 -10.42 -14.27
C SER A 7 -45.17 -10.37 -14.07
N ALA A 8 -44.75 -10.23 -13.89
CA ALA A 8 -43.89 -10.07 -13.73
C ALA A 8 -42.81 -9.95 -13.44
N ALA A 9 -42.45 -9.84 -13.25
CA ALA A 9 -41.57 -9.64 -13.01
C ALA A 9 -40.49 -9.47 -12.78
N ALA A 10 -40.14 -9.28 -12.63
CA ALA A 10 -39.23 -9.05 -12.47
C ALA A 10 -38.12 -8.98 -12.12
N ALA A 11 -37.74 -8.84 -11.92
CA ALA A 11 -36.82 -8.74 -11.63
C ALA A 11 -35.72 -8.50 -11.46
N LEU A 12 -35.43 -8.30 -11.34
CA LEU A 12 -34.50 -8.05 -11.19
C LEU A 12 -33.39 -8.03 -10.90
N ALA A 13 -32.97 -7.95 -10.66
CA ALA A 13 -32.05 -7.93 -10.42
C ALA A 13 -30.97 -7.70 -10.35
N LEU A 14 -30.65 -7.47 -10.30
CA LEU A 14 -29.72 -7.24 -10.24
C LEU A 14 -28.67 -7.20 -10.07
N ALA A 15 -28.30 -7.06 -9.87
CA ALA A 15 -27.51 -6.89 -9.63
C ALA A 15 -26.39 -7.03 -9.64
N ALA A 16 -25.87 -7.22 -9.74
CA ALA A 16 -24.90 -7.48 -9.75
C ALA A 16 -23.93 -7.02 -9.83
N THR A 17 -23.69 -6.54 -9.91
CA THR A 17 -22.87 -6.01 -9.80
C THR A 17 -21.67 -6.21 -9.74
N VAL A 18 -21.11 -6.90 -10.03
CA VAL A 18 -19.98 -7.12 -10.00
C VAL A 18 -19.20 -6.42 -10.77
N ILE A 19 -18.18 -5.98 -10.43
CA ILE A 19 -17.39 -5.31 -11.16
C ILE A 19 -16.28 -6.02 -11.48
N PRO A 20 -16.18 -6.48 -12.54
CA PRO A 20 -15.10 -7.22 -12.95
C PRO A 20 -13.92 -6.38 -13.04
N GLY A 21 -12.88 -6.81 -12.95
CA GLY A 21 -11.73 -6.07 -13.16
C GLY A 21 -11.23 -5.35 -12.01
N THR A 22 -11.98 -5.32 -11.05
CA THR A 22 -11.54 -4.65 -10.03
C THR A 22 -10.66 -5.45 -9.34
N ASN A 23 -9.51 -5.08 -9.12
CA ASN A 23 -8.66 -5.79 -8.54
C ASN A 23 -8.60 -5.73 -7.31
N ALA A 24 -8.83 -6.53 -6.77
CA ALA A 24 -8.87 -6.54 -5.61
C ALA A 24 -7.90 -6.31 -4.83
N ILE A 25 -7.90 -5.52 -4.12
CA ILE A 25 -6.97 -5.18 -3.36
C ILE A 25 -7.35 -5.56 -2.04
N ALA A 26 -6.55 -5.86 -1.23
CA ALA A 26 -6.82 -6.19 0.12
C ALA A 26 -7.46 -5.01 0.75
N ALA A 27 -8.62 -5.15 1.20
CA ALA A 27 -9.32 -4.04 1.75
C ALA A 27 -9.37 -4.12 3.24
N GLN A 28 -9.15 -3.03 3.87
CA GLN A 28 -9.38 -2.90 5.26
C GLN A 28 -10.65 -2.16 5.34
N PRO A 29 -11.41 -2.26 6.40
CA PRO A 29 -12.63 -1.49 6.53
C PRO A 29 -12.33 -0.02 6.29
N GLY A 30 -12.93 0.49 5.26
CA GLY A 30 -12.75 1.88 4.92
C GLY A 30 -11.44 2.23 4.28
N ARG A 31 -10.68 1.25 3.85
CA ARG A 31 -9.38 1.56 3.34
C ARG A 31 -8.89 0.48 2.42
N LEU A 32 -8.31 0.88 1.33
CA LEU A 32 -7.69 -0.03 0.39
C LEU A 32 -6.18 0.10 0.49
N ILE A 33 -5.50 -1.02 0.50
CA ILE A 33 -4.06 -1.04 0.52
C ILE A 33 -3.61 -1.26 -0.91
N PRO A 34 -2.84 -0.35 -1.47
CA PRO A 34 -2.43 -0.49 -2.86
C PRO A 34 -1.50 -1.68 -3.04
N GLY A 35 -1.49 -2.22 -4.22
CA GLY A 35 -0.59 -3.30 -4.55
C GLY A 35 0.84 -2.78 -4.63
N CYS A 36 1.78 -3.65 -4.33
CA CYS A 36 3.19 -3.37 -4.49
C CYS A 36 3.81 -4.62 -5.07
N PRO A 37 4.64 -4.51 -6.09
CA PRO A 37 5.19 -5.70 -6.74
C PRO A 37 5.97 -6.58 -5.77
N GLY A 38 5.96 -7.88 -6.02
CA GLY A 38 6.71 -8.80 -5.19
C GLY A 38 8.18 -8.45 -5.22
N GLY A 39 8.84 -8.56 -4.09
CA GLY A 39 10.25 -8.20 -3.99
C GLY A 39 10.49 -6.73 -3.78
N SER A 40 9.44 -5.95 -3.58
CA SER A 40 9.56 -4.49 -3.46
C SER A 40 8.92 -3.96 -2.20
N ILE A 41 9.34 -2.76 -1.82
CA ILE A 41 8.65 -1.96 -0.81
C ILE A 41 8.29 -0.65 -1.51
N CYS A 42 7.02 -0.28 -1.42
CA CYS A 42 6.52 0.93 -2.06
C CYS A 42 6.30 2.00 -1.00
N PHE A 43 6.93 3.14 -1.20
CA PHE A 43 6.89 4.24 -0.24
C PHE A 43 6.08 5.41 -0.80
N TYR A 44 5.41 6.11 0.07
CA TYR A 44 4.57 7.25 -0.32
C TYR A 44 4.87 8.44 0.57
N THR A 45 4.85 9.62 0.02
CA THR A 45 5.16 10.83 0.78
C THR A 45 4.03 11.21 1.73
N GLY A 46 2.81 10.86 1.40
CA GLY A 46 1.67 11.19 2.25
C GLY A 46 1.15 9.98 3.00
N SER A 47 0.34 10.23 4.00
CA SER A 47 -0.34 9.15 4.69
C SER A 47 -1.42 8.59 3.76
N ASN A 48 -1.97 7.45 4.10
CA ASN A 48 -3.02 6.81 3.32
C ASN A 48 -2.58 6.51 1.89
N PHE A 49 -1.28 6.26 1.69
CA PHE A 49 -0.73 5.89 0.38
C PHE A 49 -0.95 6.98 -0.65
N ASP A 50 -0.89 8.24 -0.20
CA ASP A 50 -1.06 9.37 -1.06
C ASP A 50 0.25 10.04 -1.37
N GLY A 51 0.22 10.97 -2.30
CA GLY A 51 1.40 11.74 -2.66
C GLY A 51 2.26 11.02 -3.67
N SER A 52 3.51 11.43 -3.74
CA SER A 52 4.46 10.80 -4.64
C SER A 52 4.88 9.45 -4.10
N SER A 53 5.18 8.53 -4.99
CA SER A 53 5.57 7.19 -4.59
C SER A 53 6.90 6.80 -5.21
N TRP A 54 7.57 5.86 -4.57
CA TRP A 54 8.82 5.33 -5.07
C TRP A 54 8.91 3.87 -4.63
N GLU A 55 9.41 3.05 -5.52
CA GLU A 55 9.50 1.64 -5.27
C GLU A 55 10.95 1.22 -5.10
N TRP A 56 11.27 0.53 -4.01
CA TRP A 56 12.58 -0.05 -3.80
C TRP A 56 12.47 -1.55 -4.03
N THR A 57 13.43 -2.12 -4.73
CA THR A 57 13.46 -3.57 -4.91
C THR A 57 14.63 -4.14 -4.13
N ALA A 58 14.39 -5.28 -3.49
CA ALA A 58 15.41 -5.89 -2.65
C ALA A 58 16.66 -6.25 -3.43
N ASN A 59 16.48 -6.63 -4.70
CA ASN A 59 17.63 -7.00 -5.51
C ASN A 59 18.60 -5.86 -5.76
N SER A 60 18.17 -4.64 -5.60
CA SER A 60 19.04 -3.49 -5.88
C SER A 60 19.94 -3.13 -4.70
N GLY A 61 19.72 -3.75 -3.55
CA GLY A 61 20.53 -3.46 -2.38
C GLY A 61 20.17 -2.15 -1.72
N TYR A 62 21.08 -1.60 -0.93
CA TYR A 62 20.80 -0.37 -0.21
C TYR A 62 20.65 0.81 -1.14
N HIS A 63 19.67 1.63 -0.85
CA HIS A 63 19.48 2.90 -1.52
C HIS A 63 19.06 3.97 -0.54
N ASP A 64 19.59 5.17 -0.72
CA ASP A 64 19.02 6.32 -0.04
C ASP A 64 17.65 6.57 -0.62
N LEU A 65 16.75 7.06 0.18
CA LEU A 65 15.45 7.45 -0.33
C LEU A 65 15.59 8.70 -1.21
N PRO A 66 14.74 8.82 -2.22
CA PRO A 66 14.70 10.06 -2.99
C PRO A 66 14.43 11.24 -2.07
N GLU A 67 14.85 12.40 -2.48
CA GLU A 67 14.75 13.59 -1.66
C GLU A 67 13.34 13.82 -1.11
N ALA A 68 12.35 13.62 -1.91
CA ALA A 68 10.97 13.85 -1.49
C ALA A 68 10.53 12.92 -0.37
N LEU A 69 11.17 11.77 -0.24
CA LEU A 69 10.83 10.78 0.78
C LEU A 69 11.80 10.78 1.95
N HIS A 70 12.96 11.40 1.80
CA HIS A 70 13.97 11.43 2.84
C HIS A 70 13.40 12.19 4.04
N ASP A 71 13.26 11.52 5.16
CA ASP A 71 12.63 12.06 6.37
C ASP A 71 11.13 12.35 6.19
N HIS A 72 10.55 11.87 5.11
CA HIS A 72 9.15 12.17 4.80
C HIS A 72 8.39 10.96 4.27
N VAL A 73 8.55 9.80 4.90
CA VAL A 73 7.77 8.64 4.52
C VAL A 73 6.43 8.71 5.27
N GLY A 74 5.38 8.97 4.55
CA GLY A 74 4.05 9.10 5.12
C GLY A 74 3.33 7.77 5.25
N SER A 75 3.61 6.84 4.35
CA SER A 75 3.04 5.50 4.38
C SER A 75 3.89 4.57 3.52
N PHE A 76 3.75 3.27 3.72
CA PHE A 76 4.45 2.31 2.87
C PHE A 76 3.70 0.99 2.85
N VAL A 77 3.99 0.21 1.82
CA VAL A 77 3.51 -1.17 1.69
C VAL A 77 4.71 -2.03 1.36
N ALA A 78 4.91 -3.09 2.12
CA ALA A 78 6.02 -4.00 1.89
C ALA A 78 5.56 -5.30 1.28
N ASN A 79 6.21 -5.69 0.20
CA ASN A 79 5.98 -6.98 -0.41
C ASN A 79 7.32 -7.73 -0.51
N THR A 80 8.19 -7.45 0.42
CA THR A 80 9.45 -8.15 0.67
C THR A 80 9.95 -7.69 2.03
N ASP A 81 10.91 -8.40 2.57
CA ASP A 81 11.57 -7.97 3.79
C ASP A 81 12.57 -6.87 3.46
N GLY A 82 12.83 -6.03 4.41
CA GLY A 82 13.81 -4.97 4.27
C GLY A 82 14.13 -4.31 5.59
N CYS A 83 14.99 -3.32 5.55
CA CYS A 83 15.36 -2.56 6.73
C CYS A 83 15.33 -1.09 6.40
N LEU A 84 14.60 -0.32 7.18
CA LEU A 84 14.58 1.14 7.06
C LEU A 84 15.65 1.69 7.98
N ILE A 85 16.41 2.65 7.53
CA ILE A 85 17.58 3.12 8.24
C ILE A 85 17.56 4.64 8.37
N ASN A 86 17.83 5.11 9.58
CA ASN A 86 18.15 6.50 9.86
C ASN A 86 19.61 6.51 10.29
N TRP A 87 20.42 7.40 9.71
CA TRP A 87 21.85 7.33 9.95
C TRP A 87 22.37 8.13 11.14
N GLN A 88 21.67 9.18 11.55
CA GLN A 88 22.19 10.05 12.60
C GLN A 88 21.13 10.45 13.60
N PRO A 89 21.04 9.75 14.70
CA PRO A 89 21.86 8.59 15.09
C PRO A 89 21.38 7.38 14.34
N LYS A 90 22.20 6.36 14.27
CA LYS A 90 21.81 5.20 13.51
C LYS A 90 20.68 4.47 14.23
N GLU A 91 19.58 4.35 13.57
CA GLU A 91 18.43 3.62 14.05
C GLU A 91 17.89 2.80 12.89
N THR A 92 17.35 1.65 13.17
CA THR A 92 16.83 0.79 12.12
C THR A 92 15.46 0.24 12.49
N ARG A 93 14.70 -0.10 11.48
CA ARG A 93 13.41 -0.78 11.66
C ARG A 93 13.30 -1.88 10.64
N LEU A 94 13.12 -3.09 11.11
CA LEU A 94 12.88 -4.20 10.21
C LEU A 94 11.49 -4.11 9.64
N VAL A 95 11.37 -4.43 8.38
CA VAL A 95 10.10 -4.50 7.68
C VAL A 95 9.98 -5.89 7.12
N HIS A 96 8.84 -6.52 7.29
CA HIS A 96 8.61 -7.87 6.80
C HIS A 96 7.61 -7.84 5.64
N ASN A 97 7.71 -8.82 4.80
CA ASN A 97 6.76 -8.98 3.70
C ASN A 97 5.35 -9.00 4.28
N GLY A 98 4.50 -8.15 3.78
CA GLY A 98 3.12 -8.02 4.25
C GLY A 98 2.91 -6.85 5.19
N ASP A 99 3.98 -6.21 5.64
CA ASP A 99 3.86 -5.06 6.53
C ASP A 99 3.38 -3.84 5.75
N TYR A 100 2.69 -2.96 6.43
CA TYR A 100 2.34 -1.66 5.88
C TYR A 100 2.08 -0.69 7.01
N ARG A 101 2.20 0.59 6.72
CA ARG A 101 1.84 1.65 7.64
C ARG A 101 1.05 2.69 6.87
N ILE A 102 -0.07 3.07 7.44
CA ILE A 102 -0.95 4.03 6.80
C ILE A 102 -0.56 5.44 7.16
N ASN A 103 -0.07 5.63 8.36
CA ASN A 103 0.36 6.94 8.82
C ASN A 103 1.67 6.75 9.55
N TYR A 104 2.77 7.04 8.85
CA TYR A 104 4.10 6.77 9.36
C TYR A 104 4.90 8.05 9.62
N THR A 105 4.36 9.20 9.25
CA THR A 105 5.08 10.47 9.37
C THR A 105 5.50 10.78 10.80
N THR A 106 4.63 10.50 11.74
CA THR A 106 4.90 10.82 13.13
C THR A 106 5.63 9.69 13.85
N ASP A 107 5.96 8.64 13.14
CA ASP A 107 6.71 7.52 13.66
C ASP A 107 8.08 7.57 12.98
N PHE A 108 8.67 6.44 12.71
CA PHE A 108 10.00 6.37 12.10
C PHE A 108 10.03 6.96 10.71
N GLY A 109 8.89 7.04 10.03
CA GLY A 109 8.83 7.63 8.70
C GLY A 109 9.34 9.05 8.62
N GLY A 110 9.27 9.77 9.73
CA GLY A 110 9.76 11.15 9.79
C GLY A 110 11.28 11.25 9.81
N ARG A 111 12.00 10.12 9.85
CA ARG A 111 13.46 10.20 9.87
C ARG A 111 14.14 9.08 9.10
N VAL A 112 13.45 8.46 8.17
CA VAL A 112 14.08 7.41 7.35
C VAL A 112 14.98 8.04 6.31
N ASP A 113 16.21 7.57 6.24
CA ASP A 113 17.17 8.04 5.26
C ASP A 113 17.34 7.08 4.11
N GLY A 114 17.19 5.80 4.35
CA GLY A 114 17.41 4.81 3.32
C GLY A 114 16.80 3.48 3.63
N VAL A 115 16.89 2.56 2.68
CA VAL A 115 16.33 1.23 2.80
C VAL A 115 17.32 0.22 2.24
N GLY A 116 17.47 -0.90 2.92
CA GLY A 116 18.38 -1.95 2.49
C GLY A 116 17.83 -3.32 2.82
N THR A 117 18.61 -4.35 2.49
CA THR A 117 18.21 -5.72 2.75
C THR A 117 18.56 -6.15 4.16
N THR A 118 19.51 -5.48 4.78
CA THR A 118 19.93 -5.84 6.13
C THR A 118 19.96 -4.60 7.00
N CYS A 119 19.79 -4.79 8.24
CA CYS A 119 19.99 -3.76 9.21
C CYS A 119 21.47 -3.83 9.72
#